data_eebe084042644745c472f1c5f80db357
#
_entry.id   eebe084042644745c472f1c5f80db357
#
_cell.length_a   1.000
_cell.length_b   1.000
_cell.length_c   1.000
_cell.angle_alpha   90.00
_cell.angle_beta   90.00
_cell.angle_gamma   90.00
#
_symmetry.space_group_name_H-M   'P 1'
#
loop_
_entity.id
_entity.type
_entity.pdbx_description
1 polymer ?
#
loop_
_entity_poly.entity_id
_entity_poly.type
_entity_poly.pdbx_seq_one_letter_code
_entity_poly.pdbx_strand_id
1 'polypeptide(L)'
;MEEELFGPLLPILTYDTLEEVIRTVESHPHPLALYFFSEDKTAQKKLLRSCRFGGGCINDTVIHLATSSMPFGGIGESGMGSYHGKTGFESFSHFRSIVDKKTWMDLPIRYQKYTQKKEKLLRLFLQ
;
A
#
# COMPACT_ATOMS: atom_id res chain seq x y z
N MET A 1 -18.92 -16.44 -8.63
CA MET A 1 -17.66 -16.80 -9.33
C MET A 1 -16.66 -17.10 -8.26
N GLU A 2 -16.13 -18.30 -8.20
CA GLU A 2 -15.21 -18.71 -7.14
C GLU A 2 -13.73 -18.62 -7.59
N GLU A 3 -13.50 -18.59 -8.91
CA GLU A 3 -12.17 -18.53 -9.52
C GLU A 3 -12.11 -17.52 -10.66
N GLU A 4 -10.94 -16.96 -10.90
CA GLU A 4 -10.66 -16.07 -12.02
C GLU A 4 -10.74 -16.85 -13.35
N LEU A 5 -11.48 -16.31 -14.32
CA LEU A 5 -11.59 -16.87 -15.66
C LEU A 5 -10.48 -16.30 -16.56
N PHE A 6 -9.37 -17.01 -16.70
CA PHE A 6 -8.29 -16.64 -17.60
C PHE A 6 -8.63 -17.05 -19.05
N GLY A 7 -9.47 -16.25 -19.74
CA GLY A 7 -9.93 -16.56 -21.09
C GLY A 7 -10.80 -15.46 -21.69
N PRO A 8 -11.35 -15.66 -22.90
CA PRO A 8 -12.15 -14.64 -23.60
C PRO A 8 -13.61 -14.59 -23.09
N LEU A 9 -13.80 -14.66 -21.77
CA LEU A 9 -15.09 -14.58 -21.10
C LEU A 9 -15.13 -13.35 -20.22
N LEU A 10 -16.16 -12.52 -20.39
CA LEU A 10 -16.43 -11.36 -19.55
C LEU A 10 -17.74 -11.58 -18.79
N PRO A 11 -17.70 -11.97 -17.51
CA PRO A 11 -18.92 -12.06 -16.71
C PRO A 11 -19.45 -10.65 -16.39
N ILE A 12 -20.74 -10.46 -16.60
CA ILE A 12 -21.44 -9.21 -16.31
C ILE A 12 -22.45 -9.47 -15.19
N LEU A 13 -22.32 -8.75 -14.09
CA LEU A 13 -23.23 -8.79 -12.96
C LEU A 13 -23.98 -7.47 -12.86
N THR A 14 -25.27 -7.53 -12.56
CA THR A 14 -26.08 -6.35 -12.25
C THR A 14 -26.10 -6.12 -10.74
N TYR A 15 -26.27 -4.88 -10.32
CA TYR A 15 -26.41 -4.50 -8.93
C TYR A 15 -27.44 -3.37 -8.79
N ASP A 16 -28.06 -3.28 -7.63
CA ASP A 16 -29.01 -2.22 -7.30
C ASP A 16 -28.39 -1.12 -6.45
N THR A 17 -27.37 -1.47 -5.64
CA THR A 17 -26.72 -0.54 -4.72
C THR A 17 -25.19 -0.65 -4.77
N LEU A 18 -24.51 0.48 -4.49
CA LEU A 18 -23.04 0.49 -4.40
C LEU A 18 -22.53 -0.40 -3.25
N GLU A 19 -23.32 -0.57 -2.20
CA GLU A 19 -23.03 -1.45 -1.07
C GLU A 19 -22.93 -2.92 -1.48
N GLU A 20 -23.75 -3.35 -2.43
CA GLU A 20 -23.65 -4.70 -3.02
C GLU A 20 -22.36 -4.90 -3.78
N VAL A 21 -21.96 -3.89 -4.58
CA VAL A 21 -20.68 -3.92 -5.30
C VAL A 21 -19.52 -4.03 -4.33
N ILE A 22 -19.50 -3.18 -3.29
CA ILE A 22 -18.44 -3.19 -2.26
C ILE A 22 -18.38 -4.56 -1.57
N ARG A 23 -19.51 -5.11 -1.14
CA ARG A 23 -19.56 -6.44 -0.51
C ARG A 23 -19.06 -7.54 -1.45
N THR A 24 -19.43 -7.49 -2.71
CA THR A 24 -18.97 -8.45 -3.72
C THR A 24 -17.45 -8.38 -3.88
N VAL A 25 -16.89 -7.19 -4.04
CA VAL A 25 -15.41 -7.02 -4.15
C VAL A 25 -14.70 -7.50 -2.89
N GLU A 26 -15.16 -7.12 -1.70
CA GLU A 26 -14.52 -7.47 -0.43
C GLU A 26 -14.71 -8.95 -0.03
N SER A 27 -15.67 -9.67 -0.62
CA SER A 27 -15.88 -11.11 -0.40
C SER A 27 -14.97 -12.01 -1.24
N HIS A 28 -14.20 -11.44 -2.15
CA HIS A 28 -13.24 -12.14 -3.01
C HIS A 28 -11.80 -11.73 -2.68
N PRO A 29 -10.79 -12.46 -3.16
CA PRO A 29 -9.40 -12.06 -3.12
C PRO A 29 -9.22 -10.65 -3.68
N HIS A 30 -8.36 -9.85 -3.06
CA HIS A 30 -8.18 -8.46 -3.45
C HIS A 30 -7.66 -8.35 -4.90
N PRO A 31 -8.37 -7.64 -5.80
CA PRO A 31 -8.02 -7.60 -7.20
C PRO A 31 -6.74 -6.79 -7.44
N LEU A 32 -6.01 -7.14 -8.50
CA LEU A 32 -4.86 -6.39 -8.97
C LEU A 32 -5.26 -5.00 -9.45
N ALA A 33 -6.41 -4.88 -10.13
CA ALA A 33 -6.91 -3.61 -10.62
C ALA A 33 -8.42 -3.46 -10.39
N LEU A 34 -8.84 -2.22 -10.12
CA LEU A 34 -10.24 -1.84 -10.00
C LEU A 34 -10.51 -0.58 -10.84
N TYR A 35 -11.51 -0.65 -11.69
CA TYR A 35 -11.95 0.47 -12.53
C TYR A 35 -13.38 0.85 -12.17
N PHE A 36 -13.60 2.13 -11.91
CA PHE A 36 -14.90 2.63 -11.51
C PHE A 36 -15.34 3.82 -12.37
N PHE A 37 -16.49 3.69 -12.99
CA PHE A 37 -17.06 4.71 -13.87
C PHE A 37 -18.25 5.37 -13.18
N SER A 38 -18.10 6.63 -12.83
CA SER A 38 -19.15 7.42 -12.19
C SER A 38 -18.78 8.91 -12.18
N GLU A 39 -19.74 9.79 -12.28
CA GLU A 39 -19.56 11.23 -12.03
C GLU A 39 -19.82 11.61 -10.56
N ASP A 40 -20.46 10.73 -9.80
CA ASP A 40 -20.73 10.97 -8.36
C ASP A 40 -19.45 10.85 -7.53
N LYS A 41 -18.94 11.98 -7.09
CA LYS A 41 -17.74 12.07 -6.25
C LYS A 41 -17.89 11.41 -4.87
N THR A 42 -19.10 11.30 -4.37
CA THR A 42 -19.38 10.62 -3.10
C THR A 42 -19.25 9.12 -3.26
N ALA A 43 -19.84 8.58 -4.33
CA ALA A 43 -19.72 7.17 -4.69
C ALA A 43 -18.25 6.78 -4.96
N GLN A 44 -17.51 7.62 -5.73
CA GLN A 44 -16.08 7.40 -5.97
C GLN A 44 -15.28 7.30 -4.66
N LYS A 45 -15.44 8.29 -3.76
CA LYS A 45 -14.74 8.30 -2.45
C LYS A 45 -15.12 7.11 -1.58
N LYS A 46 -16.40 6.74 -1.58
CA LYS A 46 -16.91 5.61 -0.80
C LYS A 46 -16.26 4.31 -1.28
N LEU A 47 -16.28 4.04 -2.57
CA LEU A 47 -15.69 2.83 -3.15
C LEU A 47 -14.18 2.75 -2.88
N LEU A 48 -13.43 3.83 -3.16
CA LEU A 48 -11.98 3.88 -2.95
C LEU A 48 -11.55 3.67 -1.48
N ARG A 49 -12.41 4.01 -0.52
CA ARG A 49 -12.14 3.82 0.92
C ARG A 49 -12.56 2.44 1.42
N SER A 50 -13.53 1.82 0.77
CA SER A 50 -14.12 0.57 1.23
C SER A 50 -13.50 -0.65 0.58
N CYS A 51 -13.01 -0.55 -0.66
CA CYS A 51 -12.41 -1.67 -1.38
C CYS A 51 -10.89 -1.61 -1.33
N ARG A 52 -10.26 -2.78 -1.17
CA ARG A 52 -8.81 -2.97 -1.26
C ARG A 52 -8.46 -3.54 -2.63
N PHE A 53 -7.49 -2.93 -3.31
CA PHE A 53 -7.03 -3.34 -4.64
C PHE A 53 -5.61 -2.84 -4.89
N GLY A 54 -4.91 -3.44 -5.85
CA GLY A 54 -3.53 -3.07 -6.16
C GLY A 54 -3.39 -1.67 -6.74
N GLY A 55 -4.18 -1.37 -7.76
CA GLY A 55 -4.24 -0.06 -8.41
C GLY A 55 -5.51 0.08 -9.23
N GLY A 56 -5.74 1.25 -9.85
CA GLY A 56 -6.96 1.41 -10.64
C GLY A 56 -7.15 2.79 -11.24
N CYS A 57 -8.29 2.95 -11.91
CA CYS A 57 -8.69 4.22 -12.53
C CYS A 57 -10.12 4.58 -12.16
N ILE A 58 -10.37 5.87 -12.13
CA ILE A 58 -11.72 6.44 -12.12
C ILE A 58 -12.02 6.99 -13.50
N ASN A 59 -13.11 6.53 -14.11
CA ASN A 59 -13.58 6.88 -15.46
C ASN A 59 -12.57 6.56 -16.58
N ASP A 60 -11.69 5.58 -16.34
CA ASP A 60 -10.76 5.07 -17.33
C ASP A 60 -10.37 3.61 -16.98
N THR A 61 -9.60 2.97 -17.85
CA THR A 61 -9.03 1.65 -17.65
C THR A 61 -7.55 1.67 -18.00
N VAL A 62 -6.77 0.78 -17.41
CA VAL A 62 -5.37 0.48 -17.78
C VAL A 62 -4.38 1.65 -17.65
N ILE A 63 -4.79 2.90 -17.83
CA ILE A 63 -3.91 4.07 -17.93
C ILE A 63 -2.99 4.26 -16.70
N HIS A 64 -3.37 3.74 -15.53
CA HIS A 64 -2.51 3.76 -14.34
C HIS A 64 -1.22 2.94 -14.49
N LEU A 65 -1.14 2.06 -15.50
CA LEU A 65 0.07 1.31 -15.85
C LEU A 65 1.01 2.10 -16.76
N ALA A 66 0.49 3.10 -17.47
CA ALA A 66 1.21 3.78 -18.57
C ALA A 66 2.26 4.78 -18.08
N THR A 67 2.27 5.14 -16.80
CA THR A 67 3.21 6.09 -16.23
C THR A 67 4.23 5.42 -15.32
N SER A 68 5.50 5.79 -15.48
CA SER A 68 6.56 5.39 -14.55
C SER A 68 6.52 6.13 -13.20
N SER A 69 5.66 7.14 -13.07
CA SER A 69 5.53 7.94 -11.85
C SER A 69 4.65 7.28 -10.78
N MET A 70 3.83 6.31 -11.18
CA MET A 70 2.97 5.56 -10.26
C MET A 70 3.48 4.12 -10.08
N PRO A 71 3.53 3.60 -8.84
CA PRO A 71 3.85 2.21 -8.62
C PRO A 71 2.74 1.31 -9.17
N PHE A 72 3.12 0.16 -9.68
CA PHE A 72 2.21 -0.89 -10.09
C PHE A 72 2.50 -2.18 -9.33
N GLY A 73 1.49 -2.77 -8.73
CA GLY A 73 1.58 -4.02 -7.98
C GLY A 73 0.27 -4.38 -7.32
N GLY A 74 0.15 -5.63 -6.90
CA GLY A 74 -1.02 -6.18 -6.22
C GLY A 74 -0.97 -6.01 -4.70
N ILE A 75 -2.00 -6.52 -4.04
CA ILE A 75 -2.12 -6.59 -2.59
C ILE A 75 -2.69 -7.96 -2.19
N GLY A 76 -2.11 -8.60 -1.18
CA GLY A 76 -2.54 -9.93 -0.75
C GLY A 76 -2.35 -10.96 -1.85
N GLU A 77 -3.43 -11.64 -2.25
CA GLU A 77 -3.40 -12.68 -3.27
C GLU A 77 -3.07 -12.15 -4.67
N SER A 78 -3.35 -10.88 -4.97
CA SER A 78 -3.02 -10.29 -6.27
C SER A 78 -1.55 -9.91 -6.43
N GLY A 79 -0.73 -9.99 -5.37
CA GLY A 79 0.71 -9.77 -5.44
C GLY A 79 1.32 -9.16 -4.18
N MET A 80 2.64 -9.11 -4.15
CA MET A 80 3.44 -8.48 -3.11
C MET A 80 4.42 -7.50 -3.73
N GLY A 81 4.52 -6.31 -3.11
CA GLY A 81 5.39 -5.26 -3.60
C GLY A 81 4.87 -4.56 -4.84
N SER A 82 5.66 -3.65 -5.37
CA SER A 82 5.32 -2.88 -6.56
C SER A 82 6.58 -2.46 -7.31
N TYR A 83 6.42 -2.09 -8.57
CA TYR A 83 7.51 -1.63 -9.42
C TYR A 83 7.05 -0.43 -10.26
N HIS A 84 7.80 0.02 -11.17
CA HIS A 84 7.84 1.24 -11.96
C HIS A 84 8.69 2.35 -11.34
N GLY A 85 9.48 2.99 -12.19
CA GLY A 85 10.29 4.17 -11.88
C GLY A 85 11.08 4.05 -10.57
N LYS A 86 10.92 5.04 -9.71
CA LYS A 86 11.60 5.10 -8.41
C LYS A 86 11.28 3.90 -7.52
N THR A 87 10.02 3.46 -7.49
CA THR A 87 9.60 2.31 -6.68
C THR A 87 10.31 1.03 -7.10
N GLY A 88 10.45 0.80 -8.41
CA GLY A 88 11.22 -0.33 -8.93
C GLY A 88 12.70 -0.25 -8.55
N PHE A 89 13.31 0.92 -8.67
CA PHE A 89 14.69 1.13 -8.21
C PHE A 89 14.86 0.85 -6.72
N GLU A 90 13.95 1.36 -5.88
CA GLU A 90 13.98 1.15 -4.43
C GLU A 90 13.77 -0.32 -4.05
N SER A 91 12.93 -1.07 -4.78
CA SER A 91 12.67 -2.49 -4.55
C SER A 91 13.92 -3.37 -4.77
N PHE A 92 14.84 -2.95 -5.63
CA PHE A 92 16.13 -3.61 -5.87
C PHE A 92 17.30 -2.94 -5.16
N SER A 93 17.03 -2.00 -4.25
CA SER A 93 18.05 -1.25 -3.52
C SER A 93 17.98 -1.54 -2.02
N HIS A 94 19.13 -1.45 -1.37
CA HIS A 94 19.20 -1.55 0.08
C HIS A 94 19.57 -0.19 0.68
N PHE A 95 18.71 0.34 1.52
CA PHE A 95 18.97 1.57 2.27
C PHE A 95 19.78 1.25 3.52
N ARG A 96 21.00 1.77 3.58
CA ARG A 96 21.91 1.58 4.71
C ARG A 96 21.99 2.85 5.55
N SER A 97 21.58 2.77 6.81
CA SER A 97 21.71 3.87 7.76
C SER A 97 23.12 3.87 8.37
N ILE A 98 23.81 5.00 8.34
CA ILE A 98 25.13 5.19 8.94
C ILE A 98 25.07 6.39 9.87
N VAL A 99 25.49 6.19 11.13
CA VAL A 99 25.66 7.28 12.11
C VAL A 99 27.14 7.61 12.22
N ASP A 100 27.53 8.79 11.78
CA ASP A 100 28.86 9.36 11.99
C ASP A 100 28.87 10.16 13.30
N LYS A 101 29.23 9.50 14.39
CA LYS A 101 29.34 10.12 15.70
C LYS A 101 30.68 10.80 15.86
N LYS A 102 30.68 12.07 16.29
CA LYS A 102 31.91 12.79 16.63
C LYS A 102 32.64 12.14 17.80
N THR A 103 33.96 11.99 17.70
CA THR A 103 34.79 11.31 18.70
C THR A 103 34.94 12.09 20.01
N TRP A 104 34.80 13.42 19.95
CA TRP A 104 34.94 14.30 21.13
C TRP A 104 33.70 14.28 22.05
N MET A 105 32.56 13.76 21.59
CA MET A 105 31.33 13.70 22.37
C MET A 105 30.91 12.24 22.59
N ASP A 106 30.91 11.86 23.86
CA ASP A 106 30.39 10.57 24.27
C ASP A 106 29.30 10.72 25.35
N LEU A 107 28.28 9.90 25.26
CA LEU A 107 27.14 9.95 26.19
C LEU A 107 27.26 8.81 27.21
N PRO A 108 27.55 9.12 28.48
CA PRO A 108 27.70 8.11 29.53
C PRO A 108 26.49 7.20 29.74
N ILE A 109 25.30 7.62 29.23
CA ILE A 109 24.07 6.85 29.28
C ILE A 109 24.17 5.52 28.50
N ARG A 110 25.07 5.42 27.53
CA ARG A 110 25.29 4.24 26.66
C ARG A 110 26.00 3.10 27.37
N TYR A 111 26.64 3.36 28.49
CA TYR A 111 27.47 2.39 29.20
C TYR A 111 26.80 1.86 30.46
N GLN A 112 27.13 0.63 30.82
CA GLN A 112 26.79 0.06 32.13
C GLN A 112 27.38 0.95 33.23
N LYS A 113 26.87 1.14 34.37
CA LYS A 113 25.74 0.55 35.10
C LYS A 113 24.45 1.37 34.82
N TYR A 114 23.37 0.68 34.54
CA TYR A 114 22.07 1.32 34.37
C TYR A 114 21.46 1.66 35.72
N THR A 115 21.09 2.92 35.88
CA THR A 115 20.39 3.44 37.04
C THR A 115 18.97 3.88 36.61
N GLN A 116 18.06 3.98 37.59
CA GLN A 116 16.69 4.49 37.29
C GLN A 116 16.71 5.88 36.63
N LYS A 117 17.70 6.72 36.92
CA LYS A 117 17.86 8.02 36.26
C LYS A 117 18.23 7.87 34.77
N LYS A 118 19.11 6.92 34.45
CA LYS A 118 19.50 6.63 33.06
C LYS A 118 18.32 6.02 32.29
N GLU A 119 17.54 5.17 32.91
CA GLU A 119 16.36 4.58 32.30
C GLU A 119 15.30 5.62 31.96
N LYS A 120 14.99 6.55 32.86
CA LYS A 120 14.07 7.66 32.58
C LYS A 120 14.54 8.53 31.42
N LEU A 121 15.84 8.79 31.34
CA LEU A 121 16.43 9.57 30.27
C LEU A 121 16.38 8.83 28.92
N LEU A 122 16.65 7.53 28.88
CA LEU A 122 16.52 6.69 27.69
C LEU A 122 15.09 6.66 27.16
N ARG A 123 14.10 6.53 28.04
CA ARG A 123 12.68 6.56 27.65
C ARG A 123 12.26 7.89 27.02
N LEU A 124 12.89 9.00 27.44
CA LEU A 124 12.63 10.32 26.86
C LEU A 124 13.21 10.49 25.44
N PHE A 125 14.34 9.82 25.15
CA PHE A 125 15.01 9.93 23.84
C PHE A 125 14.55 8.89 22.81
N LEU A 126 13.91 7.81 23.25
CA LEU A 126 13.49 6.70 22.39
C LEU A 126 11.97 6.67 22.10
N GLN A 127 11.24 7.71 22.52
CA GLN A 127 9.87 7.98 22.07
C GLN A 127 9.93 8.79 20.77
#